data_24a69f55a5a6fd9c3ddc346a502b9185
#
_entry.id   24a69f55a5a6fd9c3ddc346a502b9185
#
_cell.length_a   1.000
_cell.length_b   1.000
_cell.length_c   1.000
_cell.angle_alpha   90.00
_cell.angle_beta   90.00
_cell.angle_gamma   90.00
#
_symmetry.space_group_name_H-M   'P 1'
#
loop_
_entity.id
_entity.type
_entity.pdbx_description
1 polymer ?
#
loop_
_entity_poly.entity_id
_entity_poly.type
_entity_poly.pdbx_seq_one_letter_code
_entity_poly.pdbx_strand_id
1 'polypeptide(L)'
;MLAHPGVRTFLTIWLGQFVSRVGTAMTRFALLIWAYEQTGAVTTVALLGFFGFLPYVLLSPVAGVWVDRLDRRKVMLLADLGSGVVTAALLGLFFTGGLAIWHLYAAEVITAALDTFQGPAYSAASTVLLPKXARILAPFLAGIVMAWVGLDAVLLVDATTFVVAVLTLVVIRVPDIRGQQTEAPHFWREMRVGFDYIRRRRGLLGLTLHFTVVNFFAALTYFGVLPAMILARTGGDEVALGIVQGALGAAGVAGGLLMATWGGPRRKIHGVLLGTALSFLLGDFLFAVGQGVAVWVVAAAASAVFIPILLGSRNAIWQAKVPPAVQGRVFATDSMLRLSLNPAGYLLAGVLADRLLEPAMAAGGALAPIFGPLVGTGPGAGMALMFVGTATLGSLTSLLAYLFPAVRNVERDLPDFDAGG
;
A
#
# COMPACT_ATOMS: atom_id res chain seq x y z
N MET A 1 -7.75 -34.00 0.47
CA MET A 1 -8.23 -32.64 0.18
C MET A 1 -7.76 -32.10 -1.17
N LEU A 2 -6.51 -32.31 -1.57
CA LEU A 2 -5.97 -31.81 -2.85
C LEU A 2 -6.52 -32.50 -4.12
N ALA A 3 -7.26 -33.59 -3.98
CA ALA A 3 -7.81 -34.36 -5.10
C ALA A 3 -9.13 -33.81 -5.67
N HIS A 4 -9.72 -32.78 -5.03
CA HIS A 4 -10.98 -32.21 -5.51
C HIS A 4 -10.74 -31.30 -6.73
N PRO A 5 -11.41 -31.51 -7.89
CA PRO A 5 -11.17 -30.71 -9.09
C PRO A 5 -11.22 -29.19 -8.88
N GLY A 6 -12.13 -28.71 -8.05
CA GLY A 6 -12.27 -27.29 -7.74
C GLY A 6 -11.05 -26.71 -7.03
N VAL A 7 -10.40 -27.50 -6.14
CA VAL A 7 -9.19 -27.06 -5.43
C VAL A 7 -8.01 -26.94 -6.39
N ARG A 8 -7.85 -27.90 -7.29
CA ARG A 8 -6.78 -27.87 -8.31
C ARG A 8 -6.96 -26.66 -9.23
N THR A 9 -8.17 -26.42 -9.71
CA THR A 9 -8.52 -25.25 -10.53
C THR A 9 -8.16 -23.96 -9.81
N PHE A 10 -8.60 -23.84 -8.55
CA PHE A 10 -8.32 -22.66 -7.72
C PHE A 10 -6.80 -22.44 -7.55
N LEU A 11 -6.07 -23.50 -7.19
CA LEU A 11 -4.61 -23.42 -6.97
C LEU A 11 -3.87 -23.03 -8.26
N THR A 12 -4.30 -23.51 -9.43
CA THR A 12 -3.65 -23.16 -10.70
C THR A 12 -3.86 -21.68 -11.05
N ILE A 13 -5.10 -21.18 -10.93
CA ILE A 13 -5.39 -19.75 -11.12
C ILE A 13 -4.58 -18.91 -10.13
N TRP A 14 -4.59 -19.34 -8.86
CA TRP A 14 -3.92 -18.63 -7.78
C TRP A 14 -2.40 -18.55 -8.01
N LEU A 15 -1.76 -19.64 -8.43
CA LEU A 15 -0.32 -19.66 -8.73
C LEU A 15 0.00 -18.76 -9.93
N GLY A 16 -0.81 -18.83 -11.00
CA GLY A 16 -0.62 -17.96 -12.17
C GLY A 16 -0.72 -16.47 -11.79
N GLN A 17 -1.75 -16.11 -11.04
CA GLN A 17 -1.94 -14.73 -10.57
C GLN A 17 -0.85 -14.31 -9.57
N PHE A 18 -0.38 -15.21 -8.71
CA PHE A 18 0.70 -14.94 -7.77
C PHE A 18 2.00 -14.60 -8.53
N VAL A 19 2.37 -15.44 -9.50
CA VAL A 19 3.60 -15.25 -10.30
C VAL A 19 3.52 -13.92 -11.07
N SER A 20 2.38 -13.63 -11.70
CA SER A 20 2.17 -12.36 -12.42
C SER A 20 2.29 -11.15 -11.47
N ARG A 21 1.68 -11.21 -10.28
CA ARG A 21 1.75 -10.10 -9.31
C ARG A 21 3.17 -9.87 -8.80
N VAL A 22 3.99 -10.93 -8.67
CA VAL A 22 5.41 -10.78 -8.35
C VAL A 22 6.12 -10.04 -9.48
N GLY A 23 5.89 -10.44 -10.74
CA GLY A 23 6.46 -9.76 -11.91
C GLY A 23 6.11 -8.29 -11.96
N THR A 24 4.82 -7.98 -11.85
CA THR A 24 4.33 -6.57 -11.86
C THR A 24 4.94 -5.75 -10.71
N ALA A 25 5.07 -6.34 -9.52
CA ALA A 25 5.69 -5.65 -8.39
C ALA A 25 7.18 -5.40 -8.62
N MET A 26 7.88 -6.35 -9.27
CA MET A 26 9.27 -6.17 -9.69
C MET A 26 9.38 -5.03 -10.71
N THR A 27 8.51 -5.01 -11.71
CA THR A 27 8.47 -3.94 -12.74
C THR A 27 8.26 -2.58 -12.10
N ARG A 28 7.26 -2.43 -11.23
CA ARG A 28 7.01 -1.17 -10.52
C ARG A 28 8.21 -0.70 -9.72
N PHE A 29 8.87 -1.64 -9.02
CA PHE A 29 10.05 -1.33 -8.21
C PHE A 29 11.23 -0.89 -9.10
N ALA A 30 11.49 -1.61 -10.20
CA ALA A 30 12.58 -1.27 -11.13
C ALA A 30 12.33 0.08 -11.83
N LEU A 31 11.08 0.33 -12.27
CA LEU A 31 10.71 1.61 -12.91
C LEU A 31 10.84 2.78 -11.93
N LEU A 32 10.55 2.56 -10.64
CA LEU A 32 10.75 3.57 -9.60
C LEU A 32 12.24 3.92 -9.47
N ILE A 33 13.10 2.91 -9.42
CA ILE A 33 14.57 3.11 -9.35
C ILE A 33 15.03 3.86 -10.60
N TRP A 34 14.68 3.35 -11.79
CA TRP A 34 15.05 3.97 -13.07
C TRP A 34 14.61 5.45 -13.12
N ALA A 35 13.37 5.72 -12.71
CA ALA A 35 12.83 7.09 -12.71
C ALA A 35 13.62 8.01 -11.76
N TYR A 36 14.00 7.50 -10.60
CA TYR A 36 14.83 8.27 -9.66
C TYR A 36 16.23 8.51 -10.23
N GLU A 37 16.85 7.49 -10.84
CA GLU A 37 18.18 7.61 -11.46
C GLU A 37 18.22 8.62 -12.60
N GLN A 38 17.13 8.66 -13.42
CA GLN A 38 17.04 9.59 -14.55
C GLN A 38 16.88 11.04 -14.10
N THR A 39 16.31 11.30 -12.94
CA THR A 39 15.92 12.67 -12.54
C THR A 39 16.62 13.16 -11.28
N GLY A 40 17.04 12.27 -10.40
CA GLY A 40 17.53 12.61 -9.07
C GLY A 40 16.47 13.25 -8.18
N ALA A 41 15.18 13.21 -8.58
CA ALA A 41 14.13 13.99 -7.94
C ALA A 41 13.13 13.06 -7.19
N VAL A 42 12.92 13.35 -5.92
CA VAL A 42 11.89 12.70 -5.11
C VAL A 42 10.50 12.94 -5.70
N THR A 43 10.29 14.15 -6.27
CA THR A 43 9.01 14.50 -6.92
C THR A 43 8.64 13.47 -8.00
N THR A 44 9.60 13.00 -8.80
CA THR A 44 9.35 12.00 -9.84
C THR A 44 8.80 10.69 -9.24
N VAL A 45 9.43 10.21 -8.17
CA VAL A 45 9.01 8.98 -7.49
C VAL A 45 7.65 9.17 -6.80
N ALA A 46 7.47 10.31 -6.15
CA ALA A 46 6.21 10.65 -5.46
C ALA A 46 5.04 10.73 -6.46
N LEU A 47 5.29 11.26 -7.66
CA LEU A 47 4.27 11.32 -8.73
C LEU A 47 3.90 9.92 -9.25
N LEU A 48 4.84 8.95 -9.28
CA LEU A 48 4.47 7.55 -9.57
C LEU A 48 3.44 7.04 -8.54
N GLY A 49 3.69 7.30 -7.26
CA GLY A 49 2.74 6.97 -6.20
C GLY A 49 1.40 7.69 -6.37
N PHE A 50 1.43 8.98 -6.70
CA PHE A 50 0.21 9.77 -6.93
C PHE A 50 -0.61 9.19 -8.09
N PHE A 51 -0.01 9.00 -9.27
CA PHE A 51 -0.69 8.50 -10.45
C PHE A 51 -1.11 7.03 -10.30
N GLY A 52 -0.35 6.23 -9.55
CA GLY A 52 -0.69 4.85 -9.24
C GLY A 52 -1.80 4.71 -8.19
N PHE A 53 -2.07 5.76 -7.42
CA PHE A 53 -3.11 5.70 -6.37
C PHE A 53 -4.37 6.49 -6.74
N LEU A 54 -4.25 7.54 -7.54
CA LEU A 54 -5.37 8.41 -7.90
C LEU A 54 -6.53 7.65 -8.56
N PRO A 55 -6.31 6.75 -9.55
CA PRO A 55 -7.41 5.98 -10.14
C PRO A 55 -8.15 5.12 -9.09
N TYR A 56 -7.42 4.55 -8.13
CA TYR A 56 -8.04 3.77 -7.06
C TYR A 56 -9.03 4.64 -6.26
N VAL A 57 -8.63 5.84 -5.87
CA VAL A 57 -9.51 6.75 -5.10
C VAL A 57 -10.75 7.13 -5.91
N LEU A 58 -10.57 7.43 -7.20
CA LEU A 58 -11.67 7.90 -8.06
C LEU A 58 -12.59 6.76 -8.51
N LEU A 59 -12.04 5.58 -8.80
CA LEU A 59 -12.80 4.50 -9.43
C LEU A 59 -13.30 3.43 -8.44
N SER A 60 -12.68 3.29 -7.26
CA SER A 60 -13.05 2.22 -6.32
C SER A 60 -14.53 2.25 -5.92
N PRO A 61 -15.18 3.41 -5.77
CA PRO A 61 -16.61 3.44 -5.44
C PRO A 61 -17.48 2.82 -6.55
N VAL A 62 -17.05 2.98 -7.79
CA VAL A 62 -17.80 2.51 -8.97
C VAL A 62 -17.43 1.05 -9.29
N ALA A 63 -16.16 0.70 -9.08
CA ALA A 63 -15.63 -0.62 -9.46
C ALA A 63 -16.37 -1.77 -8.78
N GLY A 64 -16.68 -1.64 -7.48
CA GLY A 64 -17.41 -2.68 -6.76
C GLY A 64 -18.77 -2.98 -7.39
N VAL A 65 -19.54 -1.92 -7.70
CA VAL A 65 -20.88 -2.04 -8.30
C VAL A 65 -20.82 -2.69 -9.70
N TRP A 66 -19.82 -2.28 -10.49
CA TRP A 66 -19.67 -2.79 -11.86
C TRP A 66 -19.19 -4.25 -11.87
N VAL A 67 -18.23 -4.60 -11.02
CA VAL A 67 -17.68 -5.96 -10.95
C VAL A 67 -18.74 -6.99 -10.56
N ASP A 68 -19.69 -6.62 -9.69
CA ASP A 68 -20.78 -7.52 -9.31
C ASP A 68 -21.72 -7.86 -10.49
N ARG A 69 -21.74 -7.04 -11.56
CA ARG A 69 -22.57 -7.23 -12.74
C ARG A 69 -21.82 -7.88 -13.90
N LEU A 70 -20.51 -7.81 -13.87
CA LEU A 70 -19.68 -8.31 -14.95
C LEU A 70 -19.23 -9.75 -14.66
N ASP A 71 -18.87 -10.46 -15.70
CA ASP A 71 -18.21 -11.76 -15.59
C ASP A 71 -16.83 -11.54 -14.97
N ARG A 72 -16.65 -12.00 -13.74
CA ARG A 72 -15.41 -11.81 -12.95
C ARG A 72 -14.18 -12.29 -13.71
N ARG A 73 -14.32 -13.42 -14.43
CA ARG A 73 -13.23 -13.96 -15.26
C ARG A 73 -12.85 -12.98 -16.37
N LYS A 74 -13.84 -12.40 -17.05
CA LYS A 74 -13.58 -11.41 -18.11
C LYS A 74 -12.93 -10.16 -17.55
N VAL A 75 -13.37 -9.68 -16.38
CA VAL A 75 -12.76 -8.51 -15.71
C VAL A 75 -11.29 -8.80 -15.41
N MET A 76 -10.99 -9.96 -14.80
CA MET A 76 -9.61 -10.34 -14.49
C MET A 76 -8.76 -10.47 -15.76
N LEU A 77 -9.31 -11.15 -16.80
CA LEU A 77 -8.60 -11.35 -18.07
C LEU A 77 -8.33 -10.00 -18.78
N LEU A 78 -9.30 -9.10 -18.81
CA LEU A 78 -9.12 -7.78 -19.44
C LEU A 78 -8.11 -6.93 -18.64
N ALA A 79 -8.13 -7.03 -17.33
CA ALA A 79 -7.16 -6.32 -16.48
C ALA A 79 -5.74 -6.86 -16.72
N ASP A 80 -5.58 -8.19 -16.73
CA ASP A 80 -4.28 -8.81 -17.00
C ASP A 80 -3.80 -8.45 -18.42
N LEU A 81 -4.67 -8.57 -19.45
CA LEU A 81 -4.30 -8.22 -20.84
C LEU A 81 -3.92 -6.75 -20.95
N GLY A 82 -4.68 -5.86 -20.31
CA GLY A 82 -4.37 -4.43 -20.31
C GLY A 82 -3.04 -4.11 -19.66
N SER A 83 -2.79 -4.70 -18.49
CA SER A 83 -1.49 -4.51 -17.78
C SER A 83 -0.33 -5.06 -18.60
N GLY A 84 -0.51 -6.22 -19.23
CA GLY A 84 0.52 -6.81 -20.09
C GLY A 84 0.83 -5.96 -21.33
N VAL A 85 -0.21 -5.36 -21.95
CA VAL A 85 0.00 -4.43 -23.07
C VAL A 85 0.80 -3.20 -22.62
N VAL A 86 0.49 -2.68 -21.43
CA VAL A 86 1.24 -1.54 -20.86
C VAL A 86 2.70 -1.93 -20.63
N THR A 87 2.97 -3.09 -20.00
CA THR A 87 4.33 -3.58 -19.77
C THR A 87 5.06 -3.78 -21.11
N ALA A 88 4.42 -4.40 -22.11
CA ALA A 88 5.01 -4.59 -23.43
C ALA A 88 5.32 -3.26 -24.14
N ALA A 89 4.44 -2.26 -23.99
CA ALA A 89 4.68 -0.93 -24.56
C ALA A 89 5.88 -0.25 -23.87
N LEU A 90 5.98 -0.32 -22.54
CA LEU A 90 7.13 0.23 -21.80
C LEU A 90 8.42 -0.46 -22.21
N LEU A 91 8.39 -1.79 -22.37
CA LEU A 91 9.53 -2.57 -22.82
C LEU A 91 9.97 -2.15 -24.23
N GLY A 92 9.01 -2.00 -25.15
CA GLY A 92 9.29 -1.52 -26.52
C GLY A 92 9.91 -0.13 -26.54
N LEU A 93 9.35 0.78 -25.72
CA LEU A 93 9.91 2.14 -25.58
C LEU A 93 11.32 2.12 -24.97
N PHE A 94 11.56 1.23 -24.01
CA PHE A 94 12.87 1.08 -23.39
C PHE A 94 13.91 0.61 -24.43
N PHE A 95 13.61 -0.42 -25.21
CA PHE A 95 14.54 -0.96 -26.22
C PHE A 95 14.80 0.00 -27.40
N THR A 96 13.82 0.86 -27.73
CA THR A 96 14.00 1.87 -28.79
C THR A 96 14.65 3.16 -28.28
N GLY A 97 14.93 3.24 -26.97
CA GLY A 97 15.50 4.45 -26.36
C GLY A 97 14.47 5.58 -26.22
N GLY A 98 13.19 5.30 -26.46
CA GLY A 98 12.12 6.31 -26.40
C GLY A 98 11.41 6.41 -25.04
N LEU A 99 11.84 5.65 -24.03
CA LEU A 99 11.20 5.69 -22.71
C LEU A 99 11.43 7.03 -22.02
N ALA A 100 10.36 7.65 -21.59
CA ALA A 100 10.38 8.94 -20.87
C ALA A 100 9.51 8.84 -19.61
N ILE A 101 9.75 9.71 -18.65
CA ILE A 101 9.09 9.68 -17.33
C ILE A 101 7.56 9.73 -17.45
N TRP A 102 7.04 10.56 -18.37
CA TRP A 102 5.57 10.67 -18.51
C TRP A 102 4.90 9.35 -18.96
N HIS A 103 5.65 8.48 -19.70
CA HIS A 103 5.13 7.14 -20.06
C HIS A 103 4.87 6.31 -18.79
N LEU A 104 5.73 6.45 -17.78
CA LEU A 104 5.57 5.75 -16.50
C LEU A 104 4.33 6.26 -15.76
N TYR A 105 4.10 7.58 -15.76
CA TYR A 105 2.88 8.13 -15.14
C TYR A 105 1.61 7.63 -15.84
N ALA A 106 1.61 7.62 -17.18
CA ALA A 106 0.49 7.09 -17.95
C ALA A 106 0.26 5.59 -17.66
N ALA A 107 1.34 4.82 -17.60
CA ALA A 107 1.31 3.40 -17.27
C ALA A 107 0.72 3.17 -15.88
N GLU A 108 1.16 3.95 -14.87
CA GLU A 108 0.63 3.85 -13.51
C GLU A 108 -0.88 4.14 -13.45
N VAL A 109 -1.34 5.18 -14.18
CA VAL A 109 -2.78 5.50 -14.25
C VAL A 109 -3.57 4.32 -14.83
N ILE A 110 -3.10 3.78 -15.96
CA ILE A 110 -3.81 2.70 -16.66
C ILE A 110 -3.83 1.43 -15.79
N THR A 111 -2.66 1.00 -15.29
CA THR A 111 -2.56 -0.23 -14.48
C THR A 111 -3.33 -0.09 -13.16
N ALA A 112 -3.27 1.06 -12.50
CA ALA A 112 -4.03 1.30 -11.27
C ALA A 112 -5.55 1.29 -11.51
N ALA A 113 -5.99 1.83 -12.65
CA ALA A 113 -7.40 1.75 -13.03
C ALA A 113 -7.84 0.28 -13.22
N LEU A 114 -7.04 -0.50 -13.94
CA LEU A 114 -7.31 -1.93 -14.17
C LEU A 114 -7.32 -2.71 -12.84
N ASP A 115 -6.31 -2.48 -11.98
CA ASP A 115 -6.18 -3.11 -10.65
C ASP A 115 -7.41 -2.81 -9.77
N THR A 116 -7.99 -1.60 -9.90
CA THR A 116 -9.15 -1.18 -9.11
C THR A 116 -10.36 -2.07 -9.41
N PHE A 117 -10.54 -2.53 -10.64
CA PHE A 117 -11.60 -3.47 -11.01
C PHE A 117 -11.20 -4.92 -10.73
N GLN A 118 -9.93 -5.26 -10.92
CA GLN A 118 -9.43 -6.63 -10.71
C GLN A 118 -9.51 -7.05 -9.23
N GLY A 119 -9.23 -6.13 -8.29
CA GLY A 119 -9.21 -6.41 -6.86
C GLY A 119 -10.51 -7.04 -6.35
N PRO A 120 -11.66 -6.37 -6.50
CA PRO A 120 -12.95 -6.94 -6.11
C PRO A 120 -13.30 -8.24 -6.84
N ALA A 121 -13.02 -8.32 -8.16
CA ALA A 121 -13.27 -9.54 -8.94
C ALA A 121 -12.49 -10.73 -8.39
N TYR A 122 -11.20 -10.52 -8.06
CA TYR A 122 -10.31 -11.53 -7.49
C TYR A 122 -10.72 -11.90 -6.07
N SER A 123 -11.04 -10.92 -5.22
CA SER A 123 -11.43 -11.18 -3.81
C SER A 123 -12.72 -11.96 -3.73
N ALA A 124 -13.67 -11.70 -4.61
CA ALA A 124 -14.93 -12.45 -4.71
C ALA A 124 -14.70 -13.87 -5.25
N ALA A 125 -13.65 -14.08 -6.06
CA ALA A 125 -13.26 -15.41 -6.55
C ALA A 125 -12.42 -16.20 -5.53
N SER A 126 -11.71 -15.49 -4.62
CA SER A 126 -10.72 -16.09 -3.71
C SER A 126 -10.94 -15.66 -2.26
N THR A 127 -12.01 -16.11 -1.64
CA THR A 127 -12.34 -15.72 -0.25
C THR A 127 -11.33 -16.17 0.82
N VAL A 128 -10.25 -16.86 0.48
CA VAL A 128 -9.46 -17.54 1.52
C VAL A 128 -7.95 -17.29 1.52
N LEU A 129 -7.26 -16.94 0.44
CA LEU A 129 -5.78 -16.99 0.50
C LEU A 129 -5.05 -16.03 -0.45
N LEU A 130 -4.70 -14.83 0.04
CA LEU A 130 -3.66 -14.00 -0.58
C LEU A 130 -2.34 -14.18 0.18
N PRO A 131 -1.27 -14.71 -0.43
CA PRO A 131 0.01 -14.76 0.28
C PRO A 131 0.65 -13.39 0.30
N LYS A 132 0.96 -12.96 1.47
CA LYS A 132 1.81 -11.81 1.76
C LYS A 132 3.22 -11.92 1.19
N UNK A 133 3.51 -12.93 0.78
CA UNK A 133 4.72 -13.26 0.28
C UNK A 133 5.13 -12.59 -0.96
N ALA A 134 4.25 -12.44 -1.72
CA ALA A 134 4.60 -11.74 -2.95
C ALA A 134 5.12 -10.34 -2.69
N ARG A 135 4.55 -9.65 -1.74
CA ARG A 135 4.98 -8.30 -1.35
C ARG A 135 6.38 -8.25 -0.75
N ILE A 136 6.84 -9.35 -0.16
CA ILE A 136 8.17 -9.46 0.42
C ILE A 136 9.21 -9.81 -0.66
N LEU A 137 8.89 -10.84 -1.45
CA LEU A 137 9.84 -11.37 -2.43
C LEU A 137 10.07 -10.44 -3.63
N ALA A 138 9.02 -9.73 -4.07
CA ALA A 138 9.12 -8.93 -5.27
C ALA A 138 10.18 -7.81 -5.18
N PRO A 139 10.21 -6.95 -4.13
CA PRO A 139 11.25 -5.92 -4.06
C PRO A 139 12.66 -6.49 -3.93
N PHE A 140 12.80 -7.58 -3.17
CA PHE A 140 14.11 -8.23 -2.99
C PHE A 140 14.62 -8.81 -4.32
N LEU A 141 13.77 -9.55 -5.04
CA LEU A 141 14.13 -10.12 -6.34
C LEU A 141 14.38 -9.03 -7.38
N ALA A 142 13.54 -7.99 -7.39
CA ALA A 142 13.70 -6.85 -8.31
C ALA A 142 15.04 -6.13 -8.08
N GLY A 143 15.41 -5.88 -6.82
CA GLY A 143 16.69 -5.25 -6.49
C GLY A 143 17.88 -6.07 -6.98
N ILE A 144 17.86 -7.39 -6.79
CA ILE A 144 18.90 -8.29 -7.28
C ILE A 144 18.94 -8.29 -8.82
N VAL A 145 17.79 -8.49 -9.46
CA VAL A 145 17.73 -8.58 -10.94
C VAL A 145 18.13 -7.22 -11.56
N MET A 146 17.63 -6.11 -10.99
CA MET A 146 17.98 -4.77 -11.46
C MET A 146 19.49 -4.52 -11.40
N ALA A 147 20.12 -4.86 -10.25
CA ALA A 147 21.55 -4.65 -10.03
C ALA A 147 22.45 -5.52 -10.93
N TRP A 148 21.99 -6.74 -11.28
CA TRP A 148 22.83 -7.70 -12.02
C TRP A 148 22.56 -7.72 -13.52
N VAL A 149 21.33 -7.49 -13.94
CA VAL A 149 20.90 -7.68 -15.33
C VAL A 149 20.24 -6.44 -15.92
N GLY A 150 19.68 -5.56 -15.08
CA GLY A 150 19.10 -4.30 -15.50
C GLY A 150 17.58 -4.32 -15.64
N LEU A 151 17.01 -3.17 -16.00
CA LEU A 151 15.57 -2.94 -16.11
C LEU A 151 14.93 -3.82 -17.20
N ASP A 152 15.62 -4.03 -18.31
CA ASP A 152 15.14 -4.88 -19.42
C ASP A 152 14.81 -6.30 -18.96
N ALA A 153 15.66 -6.92 -18.13
CA ALA A 153 15.41 -8.24 -17.59
C ALA A 153 14.17 -8.26 -16.68
N VAL A 154 14.00 -7.25 -15.85
CA VAL A 154 12.81 -7.13 -14.97
C VAL A 154 11.53 -7.05 -15.82
N LEU A 155 11.54 -6.21 -16.85
CA LEU A 155 10.39 -6.06 -17.76
C LEU A 155 10.10 -7.35 -18.54
N LEU A 156 11.14 -8.09 -18.95
CA LEU A 156 10.99 -9.39 -19.63
C LEU A 156 10.39 -10.45 -18.68
N VAL A 157 10.83 -10.47 -17.42
CA VAL A 157 10.27 -11.39 -16.41
C VAL A 157 8.78 -11.08 -16.23
N ASP A 158 8.40 -9.82 -16.09
CA ASP A 158 7.00 -9.42 -15.93
C ASP A 158 6.16 -9.83 -17.16
N ALA A 159 6.65 -9.52 -18.36
CA ALA A 159 5.97 -9.90 -19.61
C ALA A 159 5.76 -11.41 -19.70
N THR A 160 6.76 -12.20 -19.28
CA THR A 160 6.68 -13.68 -19.29
C THR A 160 5.67 -14.19 -18.26
N THR A 161 5.73 -13.68 -17.03
CA THR A 161 4.81 -14.09 -15.96
C THR A 161 3.37 -13.70 -16.27
N PHE A 162 3.19 -12.59 -16.97
CA PHE A 162 1.91 -12.13 -17.47
C PHE A 162 1.29 -13.12 -18.48
N VAL A 163 2.10 -13.60 -19.45
CA VAL A 163 1.64 -14.62 -20.41
C VAL A 163 1.14 -15.87 -19.67
N VAL A 164 1.87 -16.29 -18.62
CA VAL A 164 1.46 -17.43 -17.79
C VAL A 164 0.11 -17.18 -17.12
N ALA A 165 -0.11 -15.98 -16.58
CA ALA A 165 -1.38 -15.62 -15.92
C ALA A 165 -2.54 -15.65 -16.92
N VAL A 166 -2.36 -15.06 -18.10
CA VAL A 166 -3.39 -15.05 -19.15
C VAL A 166 -3.71 -16.48 -19.60
N LEU A 167 -2.69 -17.29 -19.87
CA LEU A 167 -2.88 -18.69 -20.30
C LEU A 167 -3.67 -19.48 -19.25
N THR A 168 -3.37 -19.29 -17.95
CA THR A 168 -4.11 -19.97 -16.88
C THR A 168 -5.60 -19.57 -16.89
N LEU A 169 -5.91 -18.29 -17.08
CA LEU A 169 -7.30 -17.80 -17.12
C LEU A 169 -8.03 -18.24 -18.39
N VAL A 170 -7.32 -18.37 -19.52
CA VAL A 170 -7.91 -18.83 -20.78
C VAL A 170 -8.27 -20.33 -20.71
N VAL A 171 -7.37 -21.13 -20.14
CA VAL A 171 -7.54 -22.60 -20.07
C VAL A 171 -8.57 -22.99 -19.01
N ILE A 172 -8.62 -22.27 -17.90
CA ILE A 172 -9.43 -22.65 -16.74
C ILE A 172 -10.78 -21.93 -16.74
N ARG A 173 -11.87 -22.71 -16.60
CA ARG A 173 -13.21 -22.16 -16.44
C ARG A 173 -13.46 -21.80 -14.97
N VAL A 174 -13.61 -20.51 -14.72
CA VAL A 174 -14.03 -20.01 -13.39
C VAL A 174 -15.57 -20.17 -13.33
N PRO A 175 -16.12 -20.87 -12.32
CA PRO A 175 -17.57 -20.97 -12.20
C PRO A 175 -18.19 -19.57 -12.07
N ASP A 176 -19.21 -19.33 -12.88
CA ASP A 176 -19.93 -18.05 -12.88
C ASP A 176 -20.94 -18.06 -11.72
N ILE A 177 -20.56 -17.49 -10.61
CA ILE A 177 -21.47 -17.31 -9.47
C ILE A 177 -22.11 -15.92 -9.63
N ARG A 178 -23.02 -15.82 -10.59
CA ARG A 178 -23.86 -14.61 -10.67
C ARG A 178 -24.78 -14.61 -9.48
N GLY A 179 -24.55 -13.69 -8.57
CA GLY A 179 -25.46 -13.43 -7.47
C GLY A 179 -26.82 -13.02 -8.02
N GLN A 180 -27.89 -13.32 -7.30
CA GLN A 180 -29.23 -12.84 -7.64
C GLN A 180 -29.19 -11.32 -7.80
N GLN A 181 -29.67 -10.86 -8.95
CA GLN A 181 -29.70 -9.44 -9.29
C GLN A 181 -30.55 -8.69 -8.27
N THR A 182 -29.92 -8.13 -7.28
CA THR A 182 -30.52 -7.08 -6.46
C THR A 182 -30.53 -5.80 -7.29
N GLU A 183 -31.60 -5.01 -7.16
CA GLU A 183 -31.74 -3.69 -7.81
C GLU A 183 -30.43 -2.90 -7.73
N ALA A 184 -30.13 -2.16 -8.78
CA ALA A 184 -28.93 -1.33 -8.84
C ALA A 184 -28.80 -0.45 -7.60
N PRO A 185 -27.82 -0.67 -6.74
CA PRO A 185 -27.64 0.23 -5.63
C PRO A 185 -27.33 1.63 -6.17
N HIS A 186 -28.08 2.63 -5.75
CA HIS A 186 -27.75 4.01 -6.02
C HIS A 186 -26.49 4.34 -5.21
N PHE A 187 -25.35 4.37 -5.88
CA PHE A 187 -24.03 4.59 -5.26
C PHE A 187 -24.06 5.72 -4.22
N TRP A 188 -24.62 6.89 -4.59
CA TRP A 188 -24.69 8.04 -3.69
C TRP A 188 -25.53 7.76 -2.44
N ARG A 189 -26.61 6.98 -2.59
CA ARG A 189 -27.46 6.59 -1.45
C ARG A 189 -26.71 5.64 -0.51
N GLU A 190 -26.02 4.66 -1.06
CA GLU A 190 -25.25 3.68 -0.28
C GLU A 190 -24.09 4.35 0.47
N MET A 191 -23.38 5.26 -0.21
CA MET A 191 -22.30 6.03 0.41
C MET A 191 -22.82 6.94 1.52
N ARG A 192 -24.00 7.56 1.31
CA ARG A 192 -24.61 8.40 2.32
C ARG A 192 -24.98 7.59 3.57
N VAL A 193 -25.48 6.37 3.41
CA VAL A 193 -25.76 5.45 4.55
C VAL A 193 -24.49 5.17 5.34
N GLY A 194 -23.40 4.84 4.66
CA GLY A 194 -22.10 4.62 5.30
C GLY A 194 -21.59 5.85 6.03
N PHE A 195 -21.66 7.01 5.36
CA PHE A 195 -21.21 8.30 5.93
C PHE A 195 -22.04 8.68 7.17
N ASP A 196 -23.36 8.61 7.08
CA ASP A 196 -24.26 8.92 8.20
C ASP A 196 -24.03 7.96 9.38
N TYR A 197 -23.77 6.68 9.09
CA TYR A 197 -23.47 5.69 10.12
C TYR A 197 -22.20 6.06 10.90
N ILE A 198 -21.13 6.41 10.18
CA ILE A 198 -19.83 6.79 10.77
C ILE A 198 -19.98 8.11 11.53
N ARG A 199 -20.61 9.14 10.91
CA ARG A 199 -20.74 10.49 11.48
C ARG A 199 -21.52 10.50 12.80
N ARG A 200 -22.57 9.67 12.90
CA ARG A 200 -23.40 9.59 14.12
C ARG A 200 -22.67 8.88 15.27
N ARG A 201 -21.59 8.15 15.00
CA ARG A 201 -20.82 7.40 16.00
C ARG A 201 -19.44 8.04 16.18
N ARG A 202 -19.33 8.96 17.13
CA ARG A 202 -18.11 9.77 17.36
C ARG A 202 -16.86 8.93 17.49
N GLY A 203 -16.94 7.71 18.07
CA GLY A 203 -15.80 6.80 18.21
C GLY A 203 -15.30 6.27 16.85
N LEU A 204 -16.24 5.84 15.99
CA LEU A 204 -15.88 5.37 14.64
C LEU A 204 -15.37 6.51 13.77
N LEU A 205 -16.02 7.69 13.85
CA LEU A 205 -15.57 8.89 13.13
C LEU A 205 -14.13 9.25 13.54
N GLY A 206 -13.86 9.23 14.85
CA GLY A 206 -12.52 9.52 15.37
C GLY A 206 -11.48 8.52 14.87
N LEU A 207 -11.82 7.22 14.81
CA LEU A 207 -10.95 6.19 14.25
C LEU A 207 -10.71 6.40 12.75
N THR A 208 -11.75 6.73 11.97
CA THR A 208 -11.60 7.05 10.55
C THR A 208 -10.65 8.23 10.35
N LEU A 209 -10.88 9.35 11.08
CA LEU A 209 -10.04 10.55 11.00
C LEU A 209 -8.59 10.25 11.43
N HIS A 210 -8.40 9.48 12.50
CA HIS A 210 -7.08 9.05 12.94
C HIS A 210 -6.35 8.30 11.80
N PHE A 211 -7.01 7.33 11.18
CA PHE A 211 -6.40 6.58 10.08
C PHE A 211 -6.23 7.41 8.81
N THR A 212 -7.05 8.44 8.58
CA THR A 212 -6.85 9.38 7.47
C THR A 212 -5.50 10.10 7.64
N VAL A 213 -5.22 10.60 8.85
CA VAL A 213 -3.95 11.28 9.15
C VAL A 213 -2.77 10.30 9.10
N VAL A 214 -2.93 9.10 9.65
CA VAL A 214 -1.91 8.04 9.63
C VAL A 214 -1.54 7.67 8.19
N ASN A 215 -2.54 7.45 7.32
CA ASN A 215 -2.29 7.11 5.91
C ASN A 215 -1.65 8.28 5.15
N PHE A 216 -2.03 9.53 5.47
CA PHE A 216 -1.38 10.72 4.90
C PHE A 216 0.12 10.74 5.23
N PHE A 217 0.51 10.52 6.50
CA PHE A 217 1.92 10.48 6.88
C PHE A 217 2.66 9.30 6.22
N ALA A 218 2.00 8.13 6.12
CA ALA A 218 2.59 6.99 5.42
C ALA A 218 2.78 7.28 3.93
N ALA A 219 1.81 7.94 3.28
CA ALA A 219 1.92 8.36 1.88
C ALA A 219 3.03 9.40 1.68
N LEU A 220 3.21 10.28 2.68
CA LEU A 220 4.25 11.31 2.65
C LEU A 220 5.66 10.71 2.66
N THR A 221 5.90 9.61 3.37
CA THR A 221 7.26 9.09 3.58
C THR A 221 7.53 7.74 2.92
N TYR A 222 6.67 6.73 3.07
CA TYR A 222 7.03 5.34 2.74
C TYR A 222 7.06 5.04 1.25
N PHE A 223 6.22 5.71 0.44
CA PHE A 223 6.07 5.33 -0.97
C PHE A 223 6.96 6.12 -1.93
N GLY A 224 7.29 7.35 -1.58
CA GLY A 224 8.14 8.20 -2.44
C GLY A 224 9.50 8.50 -1.83
N VAL A 225 9.48 8.95 -0.58
CA VAL A 225 10.66 9.47 0.10
C VAL A 225 11.61 8.34 0.54
N LEU A 226 11.09 7.24 1.10
CA LEU A 226 11.94 6.15 1.59
C LEU A 226 12.84 5.55 0.50
N PRO A 227 12.32 5.16 -0.68
CA PRO A 227 13.20 4.66 -1.73
C PRO A 227 14.24 5.67 -2.17
N ALA A 228 13.83 6.92 -2.40
CA ALA A 228 14.72 8.00 -2.83
C ALA A 228 15.81 8.27 -1.78
N MET A 229 15.45 8.29 -0.49
CA MET A 229 16.40 8.50 0.61
C MET A 229 17.49 7.42 0.65
N ILE A 230 17.07 6.15 0.52
CA ILE A 230 18.02 5.03 0.54
C ILE A 230 18.95 5.13 -0.66
N LEU A 231 18.42 5.33 -1.87
CA LEU A 231 19.23 5.48 -3.08
C LEU A 231 20.18 6.67 -2.98
N ALA A 232 19.70 7.83 -2.49
CA ALA A 232 20.53 9.02 -2.31
C ALA A 232 21.70 8.77 -1.33
N ARG A 233 21.43 8.09 -0.20
CA ARG A 233 22.41 7.84 0.84
C ARG A 233 23.39 6.72 0.53
N THR A 234 23.03 5.83 -0.38
CA THR A 234 23.88 4.68 -0.77
C THR A 234 24.57 4.89 -2.12
N GLY A 235 24.36 6.03 -2.77
CA GLY A 235 24.93 6.30 -4.10
C GLY A 235 24.30 5.43 -5.18
N GLY A 236 23.00 5.11 -5.05
CA GLY A 236 22.25 4.35 -6.04
C GLY A 236 22.21 2.83 -5.79
N ASP A 237 22.52 2.36 -4.56
CA ASP A 237 22.53 0.91 -4.28
C ASP A 237 21.12 0.33 -4.26
N GLU A 238 20.72 -0.27 -5.37
CA GLU A 238 19.41 -0.89 -5.58
C GLU A 238 19.22 -2.13 -4.69
N VAL A 239 20.31 -2.86 -4.39
CA VAL A 239 20.26 -4.04 -3.52
C VAL A 239 19.96 -3.60 -2.08
N ALA A 240 20.59 -2.52 -1.62
CA ALA A 240 20.30 -1.93 -0.30
C ALA A 240 18.82 -1.56 -0.19
N LEU A 241 18.25 -0.91 -1.22
CA LEU A 241 16.82 -0.59 -1.24
C LEU A 241 15.97 -1.86 -1.20
N GLY A 242 16.32 -2.86 -2.02
CA GLY A 242 15.61 -4.15 -2.06
C GLY A 242 15.61 -4.86 -0.70
N ILE A 243 16.77 -4.85 0.00
CA ILE A 243 16.90 -5.46 1.35
C ILE A 243 15.97 -4.76 2.34
N VAL A 244 15.94 -3.42 2.36
CA VAL A 244 15.10 -2.66 3.29
C VAL A 244 13.61 -2.89 2.99
N GLN A 245 13.22 -2.89 1.71
CA GLN A 245 11.83 -3.15 1.31
C GLN A 245 11.43 -4.60 1.64
N GLY A 246 12.35 -5.55 1.44
CA GLY A 246 12.15 -6.95 1.84
C GLY A 246 11.95 -7.10 3.34
N ALA A 247 12.72 -6.35 4.13
CA ALA A 247 12.60 -6.33 5.61
C ALA A 247 11.23 -5.78 6.05
N LEU A 248 10.71 -4.72 5.39
CA LEU A 248 9.35 -4.22 5.63
C LEU A 248 8.32 -5.32 5.42
N GLY A 249 8.43 -6.05 4.30
CA GLY A 249 7.52 -7.14 3.98
C GLY A 249 7.61 -8.29 4.99
N ALA A 250 8.85 -8.72 5.30
CA ALA A 250 9.09 -9.83 6.24
C ALA A 250 8.56 -9.51 7.65
N ALA A 251 8.82 -8.29 8.12
CA ALA A 251 8.33 -7.85 9.43
C ALA A 251 6.80 -7.75 9.46
N GLY A 252 6.18 -7.34 8.35
CA GLY A 252 4.72 -7.35 8.23
C GLY A 252 4.13 -8.76 8.37
N VAL A 253 4.79 -9.77 7.76
CA VAL A 253 4.39 -11.18 7.91
C VAL A 253 4.59 -11.64 9.36
N ALA A 254 5.75 -11.33 9.96
CA ALA A 254 6.03 -11.69 11.35
C ALA A 254 5.00 -11.07 12.31
N GLY A 255 4.65 -9.80 12.12
CA GLY A 255 3.59 -9.12 12.87
C GLY A 255 2.22 -9.76 12.68
N GLY A 256 1.92 -10.22 11.46
CA GLY A 256 0.69 -10.95 11.15
C GLY A 256 0.61 -12.28 11.89
N LEU A 257 1.70 -13.05 11.89
CA LEU A 257 1.80 -14.31 12.63
C LEU A 257 1.67 -14.06 14.14
N LEU A 258 2.36 -13.04 14.64
CA LEU A 258 2.25 -12.63 16.05
C LEU A 258 0.80 -12.30 16.40
N MET A 259 0.12 -11.51 15.59
CA MET A 259 -1.28 -11.14 15.80
C MET A 259 -2.20 -12.38 15.76
N ALA A 260 -1.93 -13.32 14.84
CA ALA A 260 -2.72 -14.57 14.71
C ALA A 260 -2.56 -15.50 15.89
N THR A 261 -1.35 -15.61 16.47
CA THR A 261 -1.08 -16.51 17.60
C THR A 261 -1.45 -15.89 18.95
N TRP A 262 -1.21 -14.59 19.11
CA TRP A 262 -1.46 -13.88 20.37
C TRP A 262 -2.91 -13.37 20.48
N GLY A 263 -3.57 -13.08 19.35
CA GLY A 263 -4.92 -12.51 19.30
C GLY A 263 -4.97 -10.99 19.52
N GLY A 264 -3.84 -10.36 19.75
CA GLY A 264 -3.75 -8.92 19.99
C GLY A 264 -4.11 -8.52 21.42
N PRO A 265 -4.04 -7.22 21.73
CA PRO A 265 -4.33 -6.74 23.09
C PRO A 265 -5.82 -6.92 23.44
N ARG A 266 -6.10 -7.13 24.73
CA ARG A 266 -7.48 -7.33 25.25
C ARG A 266 -8.38 -6.15 24.84
N ARG A 267 -7.93 -4.93 25.04
CA ARG A 267 -8.62 -3.73 24.53
C ARG A 267 -8.00 -3.38 23.18
N LYS A 268 -8.75 -3.59 22.12
CA LYS A 268 -8.26 -3.44 20.73
C LYS A 268 -7.84 -2.01 20.44
N ILE A 269 -8.47 -1.01 21.09
CA ILE A 269 -8.09 0.40 20.90
C ILE A 269 -6.60 0.64 21.24
N HIS A 270 -6.04 -0.09 22.22
CA HIS A 270 -4.60 0.04 22.52
C HIS A 270 -3.75 -0.52 21.37
N GLY A 271 -4.19 -1.62 20.73
CA GLY A 271 -3.52 -2.14 19.54
C GLY A 271 -3.51 -1.14 18.39
N VAL A 272 -4.60 -0.36 18.26
CA VAL A 272 -4.67 0.72 17.26
C VAL A 272 -3.72 1.85 17.63
N LEU A 273 -3.95 2.50 18.78
CA LEU A 273 -3.29 3.78 19.10
C LEU A 273 -1.81 3.58 19.47
N LEU A 274 -1.48 2.59 20.34
CA LEU A 274 -0.08 2.33 20.69
C LEU A 274 0.66 1.67 19.53
N GLY A 275 0.01 0.76 18.80
CA GLY A 275 0.62 0.14 17.62
C GLY A 275 1.02 1.19 16.58
N THR A 276 0.14 2.17 16.32
CA THR A 276 0.46 3.28 15.40
C THR A 276 1.56 4.16 15.97
N ALA A 277 1.47 4.56 17.26
CA ALA A 277 2.47 5.42 17.89
C ALA A 277 3.87 4.77 17.86
N LEU A 278 3.95 3.47 18.18
CA LEU A 278 5.23 2.74 18.21
C LEU A 278 5.78 2.53 16.80
N SER A 279 4.91 2.24 15.81
CA SER A 279 5.33 2.12 14.41
C SER A 279 6.03 3.40 13.92
N PHE A 280 5.42 4.56 14.17
CA PHE A 280 6.02 5.84 13.80
C PHE A 280 7.24 6.18 14.66
N LEU A 281 7.09 6.08 15.99
CA LEU A 281 8.17 6.50 16.90
C LEU A 281 9.45 5.68 16.70
N LEU A 282 9.31 4.35 16.61
CA LEU A 282 10.48 3.48 16.47
C LEU A 282 10.92 3.36 15.02
N GLY A 283 9.98 3.11 14.10
CA GLY A 283 10.30 2.90 12.68
C GLY A 283 10.82 4.17 12.01
N ASP A 284 10.00 5.22 12.00
CA ASP A 284 10.34 6.46 11.29
C ASP A 284 11.56 7.14 11.93
N PHE A 285 11.64 7.15 13.26
CA PHE A 285 12.82 7.75 13.92
C PHE A 285 14.10 7.01 13.56
N LEU A 286 14.09 5.67 13.55
CA LEU A 286 15.26 4.88 13.15
C LEU A 286 15.58 5.07 11.66
N PHE A 287 14.58 5.23 10.78
CA PHE A 287 14.85 5.60 9.39
C PHE A 287 15.53 6.96 9.30
N ALA A 288 15.11 7.91 10.12
CA ALA A 288 15.68 9.27 10.13
C ALA A 288 17.14 9.27 10.55
N VAL A 289 17.47 8.65 11.70
CA VAL A 289 18.81 8.71 12.27
C VAL A 289 19.78 7.68 11.66
N GLY A 290 19.25 6.68 10.96
CA GLY A 290 20.04 5.60 10.36
C GLY A 290 20.97 6.11 9.26
N GLN A 291 22.23 5.65 9.29
CA GLN A 291 23.24 6.02 8.30
C GLN A 291 23.67 4.80 7.48
N GLY A 292 22.93 3.69 7.54
CA GLY A 292 23.30 2.50 6.80
C GLY A 292 22.22 1.42 6.81
N VAL A 293 22.38 0.46 5.91
CA VAL A 293 21.39 -0.58 5.59
C VAL A 293 20.95 -1.36 6.85
N ALA A 294 21.91 -1.72 7.72
CA ALA A 294 21.60 -2.48 8.93
C ALA A 294 20.60 -1.75 9.85
N VAL A 295 20.78 -0.43 10.04
CA VAL A 295 19.86 0.36 10.86
C VAL A 295 18.50 0.49 10.15
N TRP A 296 18.50 0.67 8.83
CA TRP A 296 17.24 0.77 8.07
C TRP A 296 16.46 -0.55 8.06
N VAL A 297 17.15 -1.70 8.06
CA VAL A 297 16.51 -3.02 8.24
C VAL A 297 15.80 -3.11 9.60
N VAL A 298 16.48 -2.65 10.66
CA VAL A 298 15.88 -2.61 12.01
C VAL A 298 14.70 -1.61 12.02
N ALA A 299 14.86 -0.45 11.39
CA ALA A 299 13.78 0.55 11.25
C ALA A 299 12.56 -0.05 10.53
N ALA A 300 12.80 -0.75 9.41
CA ALA A 300 11.78 -1.43 8.65
C ALA A 300 11.04 -2.47 9.50
N ALA A 301 11.78 -3.26 10.26
CA ALA A 301 11.20 -4.26 11.15
C ALA A 301 10.38 -3.59 12.26
N ALA A 302 10.93 -2.55 12.88
CA ALA A 302 10.29 -1.81 13.98
C ALA A 302 9.00 -1.12 13.52
N SER A 303 8.94 -0.63 12.27
CA SER A 303 7.71 -0.01 11.77
C SER A 303 6.68 -1.06 11.37
N ALA A 304 7.07 -2.06 10.56
CA ALA A 304 6.14 -2.94 9.87
C ALA A 304 5.53 -4.02 10.77
N VAL A 305 6.22 -4.43 11.86
CA VAL A 305 5.69 -5.46 12.78
C VAL A 305 4.39 -5.01 13.44
N PHE A 306 4.21 -3.71 13.67
CA PHE A 306 3.01 -3.16 14.31
C PHE A 306 1.82 -3.04 13.33
N ILE A 307 2.06 -3.04 12.01
CA ILE A 307 0.98 -2.81 11.02
C ILE A 307 -0.14 -3.88 11.13
N PRO A 308 0.14 -5.19 11.16
CA PRO A 308 -0.94 -6.17 11.33
C PRO A 308 -1.64 -6.06 12.70
N ILE A 309 -0.94 -5.64 13.74
CA ILE A 309 -1.52 -5.48 15.10
C ILE A 309 -2.54 -4.33 15.08
N LEU A 310 -2.14 -3.18 14.54
CA LEU A 310 -3.03 -2.00 14.49
C LEU A 310 -4.21 -2.24 13.53
N LEU A 311 -3.98 -2.85 12.35
CA LEU A 311 -5.04 -3.11 11.38
C LEU A 311 -5.98 -4.23 11.87
N GLY A 312 -5.43 -5.30 12.47
CA GLY A 312 -6.23 -6.40 13.03
C GLY A 312 -7.10 -5.91 14.18
N SER A 313 -6.51 -5.09 15.08
CA SER A 313 -7.25 -4.51 16.21
C SER A 313 -8.36 -3.57 15.71
N ARG A 314 -8.07 -2.73 14.71
CA ARG A 314 -9.04 -1.86 14.08
C ARG A 314 -10.18 -2.67 13.46
N ASN A 315 -9.84 -3.67 12.66
CA ASN A 315 -10.84 -4.51 11.98
C ASN A 315 -11.75 -5.22 12.98
N ALA A 316 -11.20 -5.69 14.09
CA ALA A 316 -11.98 -6.33 15.17
C ALA A 316 -13.00 -5.33 15.76
N ILE A 317 -12.59 -4.08 16.05
CA ILE A 317 -13.51 -3.03 16.52
C ILE A 317 -14.63 -2.80 15.49
N TRP A 318 -14.28 -2.61 14.22
CA TRP A 318 -15.25 -2.30 13.18
C TRP A 318 -16.24 -3.45 12.95
N GLN A 319 -15.75 -4.70 12.94
CA GLN A 319 -16.61 -5.87 12.77
C GLN A 319 -17.59 -6.04 13.94
N ALA A 320 -17.15 -5.78 15.18
CA ALA A 320 -18.00 -5.87 16.34
C ALA A 320 -19.06 -4.75 16.42
N LYS A 321 -18.72 -3.53 15.91
CA LYS A 321 -19.58 -2.35 16.09
C LYS A 321 -20.47 -2.02 14.90
N VAL A 322 -20.33 -2.73 13.76
CA VAL A 322 -21.12 -2.46 12.55
C VAL A 322 -21.96 -3.71 12.20
N PRO A 323 -23.30 -3.58 12.18
CA PRO A 323 -24.17 -4.73 11.82
C PRO A 323 -23.86 -5.27 10.42
N PRO A 324 -23.87 -6.61 10.22
CA PRO A 324 -23.58 -7.23 8.92
C PRO A 324 -24.38 -6.64 7.75
N ALA A 325 -25.63 -6.26 7.98
CA ALA A 325 -26.53 -5.72 6.96
C ALA A 325 -26.00 -4.41 6.32
N VAL A 326 -25.13 -3.66 7.00
CA VAL A 326 -24.59 -2.38 6.51
C VAL A 326 -23.05 -2.38 6.42
N GLN A 327 -22.38 -3.48 6.80
CA GLN A 327 -20.90 -3.54 6.85
C GLN A 327 -20.27 -3.16 5.51
N GLY A 328 -20.75 -3.70 4.40
CA GLY A 328 -20.21 -3.39 3.08
C GLY A 328 -20.18 -1.89 2.79
N ARG A 329 -21.31 -1.22 3.04
CA ARG A 329 -21.46 0.23 2.81
C ARG A 329 -20.58 1.06 3.72
N VAL A 330 -20.57 0.72 4.99
CA VAL A 330 -19.81 1.44 6.03
C VAL A 330 -18.31 1.26 5.80
N PHE A 331 -17.84 0.03 5.50
CA PHE A 331 -16.42 -0.26 5.27
C PHE A 331 -15.92 0.39 3.98
N ALA A 332 -16.74 0.42 2.92
CA ALA A 332 -16.39 1.11 1.67
C ALA A 332 -16.22 2.60 1.90
N THR A 333 -17.19 3.23 2.62
CA THR A 333 -17.13 4.65 2.97
C THR A 333 -15.91 4.95 3.85
N ASP A 334 -15.66 4.14 4.87
CA ASP A 334 -14.50 4.29 5.74
C ASP A 334 -13.19 4.21 4.94
N SER A 335 -13.07 3.23 4.05
CA SER A 335 -11.87 3.08 3.22
C SER A 335 -11.62 4.30 2.33
N MET A 336 -12.70 4.83 1.73
CA MET A 336 -12.62 6.03 0.90
C MET A 336 -12.14 7.24 1.73
N LEU A 337 -12.75 7.45 2.90
CA LEU A 337 -12.37 8.56 3.80
C LEU A 337 -10.93 8.43 4.29
N ARG A 338 -10.58 7.24 4.75
CA ARG A 338 -9.27 6.91 5.32
C ARG A 338 -8.12 7.11 4.33
N LEU A 339 -8.37 6.88 3.05
CA LEU A 339 -7.35 6.97 1.99
C LEU A 339 -7.43 8.27 1.20
N SER A 340 -8.40 9.15 1.50
CA SER A 340 -8.68 10.37 0.72
C SER A 340 -7.50 11.35 0.66
N LEU A 341 -6.66 11.39 1.71
CA LEU A 341 -5.52 12.32 1.76
C LEU A 341 -4.23 11.73 1.18
N ASN A 342 -4.21 10.45 0.77
CA ASN A 342 -2.97 9.85 0.23
C ASN A 342 -2.45 10.61 -1.01
N PRO A 343 -3.29 11.00 -2.00
CA PRO A 343 -2.77 11.78 -3.12
C PRO A 343 -2.10 13.09 -2.69
N ALA A 344 -2.67 13.78 -1.70
CA ALA A 344 -2.05 14.99 -1.15
C ALA A 344 -0.70 14.67 -0.48
N GLY A 345 -0.62 13.55 0.23
CA GLY A 345 0.65 13.09 0.83
C GLY A 345 1.73 12.87 -0.22
N TYR A 346 1.41 12.19 -1.32
CA TYR A 346 2.36 11.98 -2.42
C TYR A 346 2.81 13.30 -3.05
N LEU A 347 1.88 14.20 -3.36
CA LEU A 347 2.23 15.49 -3.97
C LEU A 347 3.12 16.34 -3.06
N LEU A 348 2.78 16.38 -1.76
CA LEU A 348 3.55 17.13 -0.78
C LEU A 348 4.93 16.51 -0.55
N ALA A 349 5.05 15.18 -0.64
CA ALA A 349 6.32 14.47 -0.43
C ALA A 349 7.43 15.00 -1.33
N GLY A 350 7.16 15.07 -2.63
CA GLY A 350 8.14 15.57 -3.60
C GLY A 350 8.50 17.03 -3.38
N VAL A 351 7.49 17.89 -3.19
CA VAL A 351 7.71 19.33 -2.98
C VAL A 351 8.51 19.58 -1.70
N LEU A 352 8.14 18.94 -0.61
CA LEU A 352 8.84 19.09 0.68
C LEU A 352 10.29 18.60 0.58
N ALA A 353 10.49 17.45 -0.04
CA ALA A 353 11.84 16.89 -0.19
C ALA A 353 12.70 17.77 -1.10
N ASP A 354 12.32 17.91 -2.38
CA ASP A 354 13.20 18.50 -3.40
C ASP A 354 13.38 20.01 -3.26
N ARG A 355 12.31 20.74 -2.87
CA ARG A 355 12.34 22.21 -2.88
C ARG A 355 12.64 22.84 -1.53
N LEU A 356 12.35 22.14 -0.43
CA LEU A 356 12.47 22.72 0.90
C LEU A 356 13.56 22.03 1.73
N LEU A 357 13.42 20.73 1.98
CA LEU A 357 14.23 20.08 3.02
C LEU A 357 15.59 19.62 2.53
N GLU A 358 15.73 19.11 1.28
CA GLU A 358 17.05 18.74 0.75
C GLU A 358 17.95 19.98 0.64
N PRO A 359 17.51 21.12 0.05
CA PRO A 359 18.33 22.33 0.04
C PRO A 359 18.64 22.86 1.45
N ALA A 360 17.67 22.80 2.36
CA ALA A 360 17.86 23.29 3.73
C ALA A 360 18.83 22.43 4.54
N MET A 361 18.98 21.14 4.20
CA MET A 361 19.86 20.20 4.87
C MET A 361 21.19 19.96 4.14
N ALA A 362 21.39 20.58 2.98
CA ALA A 362 22.67 20.55 2.28
C ALA A 362 23.76 21.20 3.14
N ALA A 363 25.02 20.93 2.83
CA ALA A 363 26.16 21.53 3.54
C ALA A 363 26.05 23.06 3.47
N GLY A 364 25.94 23.73 4.61
CA GLY A 364 25.72 25.17 4.72
C GLY A 364 24.26 25.61 4.63
N GLY A 365 23.32 24.67 4.50
CA GLY A 365 21.89 24.97 4.49
C GLY A 365 21.38 25.42 5.87
N ALA A 366 20.23 26.08 5.88
CA ALA A 366 19.68 26.73 7.09
C ALA A 366 19.36 25.74 8.23
N LEU A 367 18.96 24.51 7.91
CA LEU A 367 18.61 23.51 8.91
C LEU A 367 19.77 22.57 9.26
N ALA A 368 20.84 22.56 8.46
CA ALA A 368 21.99 21.69 8.67
C ALA A 368 22.67 21.87 10.04
N PRO A 369 22.86 23.09 10.59
CA PRO A 369 23.45 23.25 11.91
C PRO A 369 22.58 22.68 13.04
N ILE A 370 21.25 22.70 12.87
CA ILE A 370 20.30 22.28 13.91
C ILE A 370 20.10 20.74 13.85
N PHE A 371 19.78 20.21 12.67
CA PHE A 371 19.39 18.81 12.52
C PHE A 371 20.51 17.92 11.96
N GLY A 372 21.59 18.50 11.45
CA GLY A 372 22.74 17.73 10.95
C GLY A 372 23.32 16.76 11.97
N PRO A 373 23.49 17.15 13.25
CA PRO A 373 23.93 16.18 14.27
C PRO A 373 22.99 14.97 14.44
N LEU A 374 21.69 15.12 14.11
CA LEU A 374 20.70 14.06 14.27
C LEU A 374 20.58 13.17 13.01
N VAL A 375 20.43 13.80 11.85
CA VAL A 375 20.10 13.07 10.61
C VAL A 375 21.23 13.08 9.57
N GLY A 376 22.33 13.74 9.85
CA GLY A 376 23.41 13.94 8.90
C GLY A 376 23.14 15.13 7.97
N THR A 377 24.10 15.40 7.08
CA THR A 377 24.00 16.43 6.05
C THR A 377 24.31 15.82 4.67
N GLY A 378 23.87 16.47 3.61
CA GLY A 378 24.11 16.00 2.24
C GLY A 378 22.92 15.21 1.67
N PRO A 379 23.14 14.44 0.59
CA PRO A 379 22.03 13.78 -0.09
C PRO A 379 21.21 12.87 0.85
N GLY A 380 19.91 13.02 0.81
CA GLY A 380 18.98 12.24 1.65
C GLY A 380 18.76 12.79 3.06
N ALA A 381 19.47 13.85 3.46
CA ALA A 381 19.32 14.40 4.82
C ALA A 381 17.99 15.13 5.00
N GLY A 382 17.51 15.84 3.99
CA GLY A 382 16.18 16.47 4.00
C GLY A 382 15.07 15.44 4.06
N MET A 383 15.23 14.36 3.29
CA MET A 383 14.29 13.23 3.32
C MET A 383 14.27 12.57 4.71
N ALA A 384 15.42 12.38 5.34
CA ALA A 384 15.51 11.85 6.70
C ALA A 384 14.81 12.78 7.72
N LEU A 385 14.92 14.10 7.51
CA LEU A 385 14.21 15.06 8.37
C LEU A 385 12.69 14.93 8.23
N MET A 386 12.17 14.54 7.04
CA MET A 386 10.75 14.22 6.89
C MET A 386 10.35 13.05 7.80
N PHE A 387 11.21 12.05 7.94
CA PHE A 387 10.97 10.91 8.85
C PHE A 387 10.98 11.36 10.33
N VAL A 388 11.78 12.33 10.71
CA VAL A 388 11.69 12.95 12.07
C VAL A 388 10.30 13.58 12.25
N GLY A 389 9.84 14.29 11.21
CA GLY A 389 8.51 14.92 11.20
C GLY A 389 7.40 13.90 11.39
N THR A 390 7.41 12.81 10.61
CA THR A 390 6.36 11.78 10.70
C THR A 390 6.49 10.95 11.98
N ALA A 391 7.73 10.66 12.46
CA ALA A 391 7.94 10.01 13.76
C ALA A 391 7.26 10.81 14.87
N THR A 392 7.47 12.13 14.86
CA THR A 392 6.91 13.03 15.89
C THR A 392 5.40 13.21 15.73
N LEU A 393 4.96 13.66 14.54
CA LEU A 393 3.57 14.03 14.32
C LEU A 393 2.64 12.79 14.29
N GLY A 394 3.12 11.68 13.71
CA GLY A 394 2.37 10.42 13.66
C GLY A 394 2.16 9.82 15.05
N SER A 395 3.24 9.78 15.85
CA SER A 395 3.17 9.31 17.25
C SER A 395 2.28 10.23 18.07
N LEU A 396 2.49 11.55 17.95
CA LEU A 396 1.71 12.54 18.69
C LEU A 396 0.21 12.46 18.33
N THR A 397 -0.12 12.33 17.05
CA THR A 397 -1.52 12.17 16.61
C THR A 397 -2.17 10.96 17.30
N SER A 398 -1.43 9.85 17.39
CA SER A 398 -1.95 8.62 18.00
C SER A 398 -2.09 8.77 19.52
N LEU A 399 -1.13 9.41 20.18
CA LEU A 399 -1.19 9.65 21.62
C LEU A 399 -2.28 10.68 21.99
N LEU A 400 -2.42 11.74 21.18
CA LEU A 400 -3.47 12.74 21.37
C LEU A 400 -4.86 12.13 21.17
N ALA A 401 -5.00 11.08 20.35
CA ALA A 401 -6.29 10.40 20.18
C ALA A 401 -6.81 9.80 21.49
N TYR A 402 -5.91 9.48 22.46
CA TYR A 402 -6.31 9.07 23.82
C TYR A 402 -7.04 10.17 24.61
N LEU A 403 -6.77 11.43 24.30
CA LEU A 403 -7.46 12.56 24.98
C LEU A 403 -8.93 12.67 24.57
N PHE A 404 -9.34 12.01 23.46
CA PHE A 404 -10.73 12.01 23.02
C PHE A 404 -11.46 10.80 23.61
N PRO A 405 -12.34 10.99 24.62
CA PRO A 405 -13.02 9.85 25.27
C PRO A 405 -13.79 8.98 24.29
N ALA A 406 -14.38 9.56 23.25
CA ALA A 406 -15.14 8.82 22.23
C ALA A 406 -14.26 7.80 21.48
N VAL A 407 -12.97 8.13 21.27
CA VAL A 407 -12.02 7.22 20.61
C VAL A 407 -11.49 6.20 21.61
N ARG A 408 -10.98 6.66 22.74
CA ARG A 408 -10.40 5.81 23.79
C ARG A 408 -11.37 4.76 24.29
N ASN A 409 -12.66 5.10 24.39
CA ASN A 409 -13.70 4.22 24.92
C ASN A 409 -14.61 3.61 23.85
N VAL A 410 -14.19 3.63 22.58
CA VAL A 410 -15.03 3.19 21.44
C VAL A 410 -15.59 1.76 21.64
N GLU A 411 -14.81 0.88 22.25
CA GLU A 411 -15.23 -0.50 22.53
C GLU A 411 -16.32 -0.57 23.60
N ARG A 412 -16.27 0.30 24.61
CA ARG A 412 -17.21 0.33 25.72
C ARG A 412 -18.47 1.13 25.39
N ASP A 413 -18.31 2.30 24.75
CA ASP A 413 -19.38 3.28 24.55
C ASP A 413 -20.30 2.91 23.38
N LEU A 414 -19.82 2.09 22.45
CA LEU A 414 -20.65 1.56 21.35
C LEU A 414 -20.99 0.08 21.65
N PRO A 415 -22.28 -0.28 21.61
CA PRO A 415 -22.66 -1.69 21.83
C PRO A 415 -22.11 -2.58 20.72
N ASP A 416 -21.77 -3.81 21.08
CA ASP A 416 -21.44 -4.85 20.10
C ASP A 416 -22.72 -5.29 19.38
N PHE A 417 -22.59 -5.61 18.12
CA PHE A 417 -23.67 -6.24 17.39
C PHE A 417 -23.67 -7.73 17.76
N ASP A 418 -24.62 -8.13 18.61
CA ASP A 418 -24.82 -9.53 18.96
C ASP A 418 -25.52 -10.25 17.79
N ALA A 419 -24.86 -11.26 17.22
CA ALA A 419 -25.40 -12.09 16.16
C ALA A 419 -26.46 -13.07 16.68
N GLY A 420 -26.92 -12.91 17.91
CA GLY A 420 -27.81 -13.82 18.61
C GLY A 420 -29.07 -13.16 19.13
N GLY A 421 -29.82 -12.47 18.25
CA GLY A 421 -31.19 -12.07 18.54
C GLY A 421 -32.14 -12.73 17.56
#